data_25d04a45c4d65453b23542c8a06f3e93
#
_entry.id   25d04a45c4d65453b23542c8a06f3e93
#
_cell.length_a   1.000
_cell.length_b   1.000
_cell.length_c   1.000
_cell.angle_alpha   90.00
_cell.angle_beta   90.00
_cell.angle_gamma   90.00
#
_symmetry.space_group_name_H-M   'P 1'
#
loop_
_entity.id
_entity.type
_entity.pdbx_description
1 polymer ?
#
loop_
_entity_poly.entity_id
_entity_poly.type
_entity_poly.pdbx_seq_one_letter_code
_entity_poly.pdbx_strand_id
1 'polypeptide(L)'
;MTLFDKFRYDGKRVLVVGGATGMGAAAAQVSLDAGAEVVVMDFAPVKISGVKAIQLNLADKASIERAIDECGGPIHALFACAGVAQDTPGIEKINFIGHRHLLERAIARGMIGRGAAIGFISSAAGLAWRSNLKALVEFLEIADFETAASWARDHNMADYMHMKQAMCAYVAREAMSLLKRGIRINAICPRPTDTPLAQANKEMWLGFGADYRAEVGIEASTPLEQAYPLVFLCSEAASAITGQTIVSDAGYLSAGITEVFPAATPVAKFFLAT
;
A
#
# COMPACT_ATOMS: atom_id res chain seq x y z
N MET A 1 -11.07 -24.07 -16.11
CA MET A 1 -10.75 -22.81 -15.43
C MET A 1 -11.28 -21.68 -16.31
N THR A 2 -12.21 -20.89 -15.81
CA THR A 2 -12.80 -19.76 -16.53
C THR A 2 -11.98 -18.49 -16.29
N LEU A 3 -12.27 -17.41 -17.05
CA LEU A 3 -11.65 -16.10 -16.82
C LEU A 3 -11.86 -15.62 -15.37
N PHE A 4 -13.09 -15.80 -14.86
CA PHE A 4 -13.45 -15.33 -13.53
C PHE A 4 -12.74 -16.08 -12.40
N ASP A 5 -12.35 -17.35 -12.61
CA ASP A 5 -11.58 -18.12 -11.61
C ASP A 5 -10.25 -17.46 -11.28
N LYS A 6 -9.65 -16.67 -12.21
CA LYS A 6 -8.40 -15.97 -12.01
C LYS A 6 -8.48 -14.76 -11.08
N PHE A 7 -9.68 -14.25 -10.86
CA PHE A 7 -9.94 -13.14 -9.94
C PHE A 7 -10.36 -13.61 -8.55
N ARG A 8 -10.68 -14.91 -8.41
CA ARG A 8 -11.18 -15.47 -7.16
C ARG A 8 -10.06 -15.84 -6.19
N TYR A 9 -10.45 -15.89 -4.93
CA TYR A 9 -9.57 -16.24 -3.81
C TYR A 9 -10.04 -17.48 -3.04
N ASP A 10 -10.83 -18.35 -3.66
CA ASP A 10 -11.30 -19.59 -3.03
C ASP A 10 -10.12 -20.44 -2.54
N GLY A 11 -10.17 -20.86 -1.28
CA GLY A 11 -9.11 -21.62 -0.65
C GLY A 11 -7.83 -20.84 -0.36
N LYS A 12 -7.83 -19.52 -0.53
CA LYS A 12 -6.69 -18.64 -0.26
C LYS A 12 -6.94 -17.83 1.01
N ARG A 13 -5.89 -17.62 1.78
CA ARG A 13 -5.89 -16.71 2.92
C ARG A 13 -5.29 -15.38 2.52
N VAL A 14 -6.01 -14.30 2.81
CA VAL A 14 -5.63 -12.91 2.60
C VAL A 14 -5.34 -12.24 3.94
N LEU A 15 -4.19 -11.60 4.06
CA LEU A 15 -3.84 -10.75 5.20
C LEU A 15 -3.97 -9.28 4.79
N VAL A 16 -4.79 -8.52 5.51
CA VAL A 16 -4.93 -7.08 5.34
C VAL A 16 -4.35 -6.36 6.56
N VAL A 17 -3.32 -5.58 6.35
CA VAL A 17 -2.68 -4.74 7.38
C VAL A 17 -3.23 -3.32 7.25
N GLY A 18 -3.96 -2.84 8.26
CA GLY A 18 -4.68 -1.57 8.19
C GLY A 18 -6.07 -1.73 7.58
N GLY A 19 -6.84 -2.71 8.04
CA GLY A 19 -8.14 -3.06 7.50
C GLY A 19 -9.35 -2.69 8.36
N ALA A 20 -9.20 -1.91 9.43
CA ALA A 20 -10.33 -1.50 10.25
C ALA A 20 -11.24 -0.47 9.54
N THR A 21 -10.68 0.36 8.67
CA THR A 21 -11.43 1.41 7.94
C THR A 21 -10.86 1.66 6.54
N GLY A 22 -11.53 2.51 5.75
CA GLY A 22 -11.04 3.03 4.48
C GLY A 22 -10.75 1.94 3.43
N MET A 23 -9.69 2.15 2.66
CA MET A 23 -9.32 1.27 1.54
C MET A 23 -8.98 -0.16 1.99
N GLY A 24 -8.35 -0.32 3.18
CA GLY A 24 -8.06 -1.65 3.71
C GLY A 24 -9.31 -2.42 4.10
N ALA A 25 -10.30 -1.76 4.72
CA ALA A 25 -11.59 -2.39 5.03
C ALA A 25 -12.33 -2.80 3.75
N ALA A 26 -12.31 -1.95 2.72
CA ALA A 26 -12.88 -2.28 1.41
C ALA A 26 -12.15 -3.46 0.76
N ALA A 27 -10.81 -3.51 0.83
CA ALA A 27 -10.03 -4.63 0.31
C ALA A 27 -10.32 -5.94 1.05
N ALA A 28 -10.51 -5.89 2.38
CA ALA A 28 -10.92 -7.04 3.18
C ALA A 28 -12.30 -7.56 2.73
N GLN A 29 -13.27 -6.66 2.55
CA GLN A 29 -14.61 -7.04 2.08
C GLN A 29 -14.58 -7.65 0.68
N VAL A 30 -13.92 -6.99 -0.28
CA VAL A 30 -13.78 -7.52 -1.66
C VAL A 30 -13.11 -8.90 -1.66
N SER A 31 -12.14 -9.12 -0.77
CA SER A 31 -11.48 -10.43 -0.65
C SER A 31 -12.42 -11.51 -0.10
N LEU A 32 -13.27 -11.17 0.89
CA LEU A 32 -14.33 -12.07 1.38
C LEU A 32 -15.30 -12.43 0.25
N ASP A 33 -15.78 -11.45 -0.49
CA ASP A 33 -16.72 -11.63 -1.61
C ASP A 33 -16.09 -12.48 -2.73
N ALA A 34 -14.76 -12.38 -2.89
CA ALA A 34 -13.99 -13.21 -3.82
C ALA A 34 -13.69 -14.62 -3.30
N GLY A 35 -14.12 -14.98 -2.08
CA GLY A 35 -14.01 -16.33 -1.52
C GLY A 35 -12.80 -16.59 -0.61
N ALA A 36 -12.08 -15.53 -0.19
CA ALA A 36 -10.92 -15.66 0.68
C ALA A 36 -11.30 -15.96 2.15
N GLU A 37 -10.43 -16.66 2.86
CA GLU A 37 -10.27 -16.53 4.30
C GLU A 37 -9.51 -15.23 4.59
N VAL A 38 -10.10 -14.31 5.35
CA VAL A 38 -9.51 -13.00 5.56
C VAL A 38 -9.05 -12.81 7.01
N VAL A 39 -7.80 -12.41 7.17
CA VAL A 39 -7.22 -11.95 8.43
C VAL A 39 -6.98 -10.46 8.32
N VAL A 40 -7.42 -9.69 9.31
CA VAL A 40 -7.20 -8.24 9.37
C VAL A 40 -6.35 -7.91 10.59
N MET A 41 -5.24 -7.23 10.37
CA MET A 41 -4.40 -6.67 11.41
C MET A 41 -4.55 -5.16 11.43
N ASP A 42 -4.91 -4.58 12.58
CA ASP A 42 -5.07 -3.14 12.72
C ASP A 42 -4.79 -2.67 14.15
N PHE A 43 -4.43 -1.40 14.31
CA PHE A 43 -4.34 -0.74 15.60
C PHE A 43 -5.72 -0.48 16.20
N ALA A 44 -6.70 -0.14 15.37
CA ALA A 44 -8.07 0.11 15.75
C ALA A 44 -8.91 -1.18 15.78
N PRO A 45 -10.00 -1.23 16.54
CA PRO A 45 -10.92 -2.37 16.54
C PRO A 45 -11.52 -2.62 15.15
N VAL A 46 -11.41 -3.87 14.68
CA VAL A 46 -11.97 -4.31 13.40
C VAL A 46 -13.43 -4.72 13.60
N LYS A 47 -14.33 -4.15 12.77
CA LYS A 47 -15.79 -4.41 12.85
C LYS A 47 -16.34 -5.19 11.66
N ILE A 48 -15.48 -5.73 10.80
CA ILE A 48 -15.87 -6.50 9.61
C ILE A 48 -16.26 -7.92 10.06
N SER A 49 -17.45 -8.35 9.71
CA SER A 49 -17.90 -9.72 9.98
C SER A 49 -17.18 -10.73 9.07
N GLY A 50 -16.92 -11.94 9.58
CA GLY A 50 -16.32 -13.01 8.78
C GLY A 50 -14.80 -12.96 8.65
N VAL A 51 -14.12 -12.02 9.34
CA VAL A 51 -12.66 -11.93 9.37
C VAL A 51 -12.09 -12.36 10.72
N LYS A 52 -10.86 -12.88 10.72
CA LYS A 52 -10.05 -12.99 11.93
C LYS A 52 -9.39 -11.63 12.18
N ALA A 53 -9.73 -10.96 13.28
CA ALA A 53 -9.15 -9.68 13.67
C ALA A 53 -7.98 -9.89 14.63
N ILE A 54 -6.86 -9.20 14.40
CA ILE A 54 -5.65 -9.23 15.23
C ILE A 54 -5.22 -7.79 15.50
N GLN A 55 -4.95 -7.46 16.76
CA GLN A 55 -4.45 -6.15 17.10
C GLN A 55 -2.98 -5.99 16.69
N LEU A 56 -2.65 -4.88 16.05
CA LEU A 56 -1.32 -4.59 15.53
C LEU A 56 -0.95 -3.12 15.73
N ASN A 57 0.22 -2.87 16.30
CA ASN A 57 0.87 -1.57 16.28
C ASN A 57 2.14 -1.66 15.42
N LEU A 58 2.11 -1.05 14.22
CA LEU A 58 3.27 -1.03 13.31
C LEU A 58 4.46 -0.22 13.82
N ALA A 59 4.27 0.65 14.82
CA ALA A 59 5.36 1.37 15.46
C ALA A 59 6.11 0.53 16.51
N ASP A 60 5.58 -0.63 16.89
CA ASP A 60 6.12 -1.52 17.92
C ASP A 60 6.52 -2.87 17.31
N LYS A 61 7.82 -3.12 17.22
CA LYS A 61 8.40 -4.36 16.71
C LYS A 61 7.86 -5.61 17.44
N ALA A 62 7.70 -5.54 18.76
CA ALA A 62 7.18 -6.65 19.54
C ALA A 62 5.70 -6.93 19.25
N SER A 63 4.91 -5.88 18.98
CA SER A 63 3.52 -6.02 18.53
C SER A 63 3.44 -6.72 17.17
N ILE A 64 4.34 -6.38 16.25
CA ILE A 64 4.42 -7.02 14.92
C ILE A 64 4.73 -8.51 15.06
N GLU A 65 5.73 -8.88 15.86
CA GLU A 65 6.09 -10.30 16.05
C GLU A 65 4.93 -11.11 16.67
N ARG A 66 4.26 -10.56 17.70
CA ARG A 66 3.06 -11.21 18.28
C ARG A 66 1.93 -11.38 17.27
N ALA A 67 1.66 -10.34 16.47
CA ALA A 67 0.60 -10.40 15.46
C ALA A 67 0.89 -11.44 14.37
N ILE A 68 2.16 -11.60 13.96
CA ILE A 68 2.60 -12.64 13.02
C ILE A 68 2.39 -14.03 13.65
N ASP A 69 2.76 -14.23 14.92
CA ASP A 69 2.57 -15.50 15.62
C ASP A 69 1.09 -15.87 15.71
N GLU A 70 0.24 -14.90 16.05
CA GLU A 70 -1.20 -15.08 16.14
C GLU A 70 -1.85 -15.34 14.77
N CYS A 71 -1.34 -14.68 13.70
CA CYS A 71 -1.86 -14.86 12.35
C CYS A 71 -1.79 -16.32 11.91
N GLY A 72 -0.62 -16.93 12.08
CA GLY A 72 -0.33 -18.22 11.47
C GLY A 72 -0.24 -18.11 9.94
N GLY A 73 0.03 -19.20 9.28
CA GLY A 73 0.14 -19.27 7.81
C GLY A 73 -0.71 -20.39 7.24
N PRO A 74 -0.71 -20.54 5.91
CA PRO A 74 -0.06 -19.72 4.88
C PRO A 74 -0.82 -18.40 4.56
N ILE A 75 -0.14 -17.45 3.92
CA ILE A 75 -0.71 -16.20 3.42
C ILE A 75 -0.51 -16.18 1.89
N HIS A 76 -1.59 -16.09 1.13
CA HIS A 76 -1.57 -16.11 -0.34
C HIS A 76 -1.60 -14.70 -0.94
N ALA A 77 -2.19 -13.73 -0.22
CA ALA A 77 -2.08 -12.32 -0.56
C ALA A 77 -1.92 -11.48 0.72
N LEU A 78 -1.07 -10.44 0.64
CA LEU A 78 -0.89 -9.45 1.71
C LEU A 78 -1.20 -8.06 1.15
N PHE A 79 -2.11 -7.33 1.81
CA PHE A 79 -2.42 -5.94 1.49
C PHE A 79 -1.90 -5.04 2.62
N ALA A 80 -0.89 -4.23 2.30
CA ALA A 80 -0.29 -3.25 3.19
C ALA A 80 -1.02 -1.90 3.02
N CYS A 81 -2.07 -1.69 3.78
CA CYS A 81 -3.01 -0.57 3.66
C CYS A 81 -2.90 0.45 4.79
N ALA A 82 -2.28 0.09 5.94
CA ALA A 82 -2.16 0.99 7.07
C ALA A 82 -1.31 2.22 6.73
N GLY A 83 -1.71 3.35 7.27
CA GLY A 83 -0.97 4.59 7.14
C GLY A 83 -1.59 5.69 7.97
N VAL A 84 -0.77 6.67 8.32
CA VAL A 84 -1.14 7.86 9.09
C VAL A 84 -0.73 9.12 8.34
N ALA A 85 -1.34 10.24 8.71
CA ALA A 85 -1.03 11.54 8.13
C ALA A 85 0.32 12.08 8.60
N GLN A 86 0.76 13.16 7.93
CA GLN A 86 1.93 13.95 8.35
C GLN A 86 1.82 14.34 9.83
N ASP A 87 2.96 14.54 10.46
CA ASP A 87 3.10 14.93 11.88
C ASP A 87 2.63 13.89 12.93
N THR A 88 2.29 12.68 12.49
CA THR A 88 2.03 11.57 13.42
C THR A 88 3.35 11.04 13.99
N PRO A 89 3.54 10.98 15.32
CA PRO A 89 4.74 10.41 15.92
C PRO A 89 4.97 8.96 15.47
N GLY A 90 6.19 8.66 15.00
CA GLY A 90 6.56 7.34 14.49
C GLY A 90 6.03 7.03 13.09
N ILE A 91 5.70 8.06 12.31
CA ILE A 91 5.21 7.93 10.94
C ILE A 91 6.12 7.06 10.06
N GLU A 92 7.42 7.14 10.23
CA GLU A 92 8.40 6.33 9.51
C GLU A 92 8.24 4.83 9.79
N LYS A 93 7.90 4.50 11.03
CA LYS A 93 7.62 3.12 11.44
C LYS A 93 6.26 2.66 10.89
N ILE A 94 5.23 3.48 11.08
CA ILE A 94 3.85 3.11 10.72
C ILE A 94 3.68 3.03 9.20
N ASN A 95 4.17 4.05 8.46
CA ASN A 95 3.91 4.15 7.02
C ASN A 95 4.85 3.29 6.17
N PHE A 96 5.98 2.78 6.70
CA PHE A 96 6.86 1.94 5.89
C PHE A 96 7.60 0.86 6.69
N ILE A 97 8.41 1.23 7.71
CA ILE A 97 9.35 0.27 8.36
C ILE A 97 8.61 -0.92 8.96
N GLY A 98 7.47 -0.68 9.61
CA GLY A 98 6.64 -1.72 10.21
C GLY A 98 6.05 -2.68 9.18
N HIS A 99 5.58 -2.16 8.05
CA HIS A 99 5.10 -2.98 6.94
C HIS A 99 6.22 -3.85 6.36
N ARG A 100 7.40 -3.26 6.11
CA ARG A 100 8.57 -3.99 5.64
C ARG A 100 8.95 -5.09 6.62
N HIS A 101 9.06 -4.77 7.90
CA HIS A 101 9.42 -5.74 8.94
C HIS A 101 8.42 -6.90 9.00
N LEU A 102 7.12 -6.61 9.03
CA LEU A 102 6.07 -7.63 9.03
C LEU A 102 6.19 -8.55 7.82
N LEU A 103 6.34 -7.97 6.63
CA LEU A 103 6.46 -8.72 5.38
C LEU A 103 7.70 -9.62 5.37
N GLU A 104 8.88 -9.08 5.67
CA GLU A 104 10.15 -9.82 5.68
C GLU A 104 10.12 -10.96 6.71
N ARG A 105 9.54 -10.73 7.89
CA ARG A 105 9.37 -11.76 8.92
C ARG A 105 8.40 -12.86 8.48
N ALA A 106 7.26 -12.51 7.89
CA ALA A 106 6.29 -13.48 7.37
C ALA A 106 6.92 -14.34 6.26
N ILE A 107 7.72 -13.74 5.38
CA ILE A 107 8.48 -14.46 4.34
C ILE A 107 9.55 -15.38 4.95
N ALA A 108 10.31 -14.89 5.92
CA ALA A 108 11.36 -15.67 6.58
C ALA A 108 10.81 -16.88 7.34
N ARG A 109 9.60 -16.78 7.88
CA ARG A 109 8.86 -17.87 8.54
C ARG A 109 8.15 -18.82 7.56
N GLY A 110 8.26 -18.60 6.25
CA GLY A 110 7.60 -19.43 5.24
C GLY A 110 6.08 -19.24 5.15
N MET A 111 5.52 -18.22 5.80
CA MET A 111 4.08 -17.94 5.74
C MET A 111 3.67 -17.38 4.37
N ILE A 112 4.54 -16.58 3.75
CA ILE A 112 4.38 -16.08 2.38
C ILE A 112 5.35 -16.83 1.49
N GLY A 113 4.84 -17.60 0.55
CA GLY A 113 5.63 -18.48 -0.31
C GLY A 113 5.26 -18.39 -1.78
N ARG A 114 5.65 -19.40 -2.55
CA ARG A 114 5.40 -19.48 -3.99
C ARG A 114 3.91 -19.36 -4.31
N GLY A 115 3.60 -18.49 -5.28
CA GLY A 115 2.23 -18.19 -5.71
C GLY A 115 1.59 -17.04 -4.94
N ALA A 116 2.22 -16.53 -3.88
CA ALA A 116 1.71 -15.38 -3.13
C ALA A 116 1.93 -14.06 -3.87
N ALA A 117 1.12 -13.06 -3.51
CA ALA A 117 1.24 -11.69 -4.02
C ALA A 117 1.11 -10.66 -2.89
N ILE A 118 1.81 -9.54 -3.05
CA ILE A 118 1.88 -8.44 -2.09
C ILE A 118 1.44 -7.16 -2.78
N GLY A 119 0.51 -6.44 -2.17
CA GLY A 119 0.02 -5.15 -2.65
C GLY A 119 0.17 -4.06 -1.59
N PHE A 120 0.80 -2.95 -1.96
CA PHE A 120 0.92 -1.77 -1.12
C PHE A 120 -0.04 -0.66 -1.56
N ILE A 121 -0.58 0.09 -0.60
CA ILE A 121 -1.20 1.40 -0.87
C ILE A 121 -0.16 2.48 -0.59
N SER A 122 0.44 3.01 -1.67
CA SER A 122 1.30 4.17 -1.60
C SER A 122 0.47 5.46 -1.71
N SER A 123 0.89 6.42 -2.51
CA SER A 123 0.26 7.72 -2.73
C SER A 123 0.85 8.36 -3.99
N ALA A 124 0.20 9.38 -4.55
CA ALA A 124 0.83 10.27 -5.52
C ALA A 124 2.17 10.83 -5.00
N ALA A 125 2.25 11.11 -3.69
CA ALA A 125 3.49 11.55 -3.03
C ALA A 125 4.65 10.55 -3.17
N GLY A 126 4.36 9.27 -3.37
CA GLY A 126 5.36 8.22 -3.58
C GLY A 126 5.97 8.20 -4.98
N LEU A 127 5.32 8.81 -5.97
CA LEU A 127 5.72 8.67 -7.38
C LEU A 127 7.07 9.30 -7.72
N ALA A 128 7.46 10.37 -7.01
CA ALA A 128 8.76 11.03 -7.20
C ALA A 128 9.96 10.24 -6.61
N TRP A 129 9.79 8.97 -6.26
CA TRP A 129 10.84 8.15 -5.63
C TRP A 129 12.14 8.07 -6.43
N ARG A 130 12.06 8.19 -7.77
CA ARG A 130 13.25 8.15 -8.64
C ARG A 130 14.19 9.34 -8.42
N SER A 131 13.65 10.49 -8.09
CA SER A 131 14.46 11.70 -7.75
C SER A 131 15.27 11.53 -6.46
N ASN A 132 14.79 10.68 -5.54
CA ASN A 132 15.44 10.39 -4.26
C ASN A 132 16.07 8.99 -4.21
N LEU A 133 16.24 8.33 -5.36
CA LEU A 133 16.60 6.91 -5.44
C LEU A 133 17.85 6.57 -4.62
N LYS A 134 18.90 7.40 -4.66
CA LYS A 134 20.14 7.13 -3.93
C LYS A 134 19.90 7.03 -2.43
N ALA A 135 19.27 8.05 -1.83
CA ALA A 135 18.97 8.05 -0.40
C ALA A 135 18.00 6.92 0.00
N LEU A 136 17.00 6.65 -0.86
CA LEU A 136 16.07 5.54 -0.63
C LEU A 136 16.76 4.18 -0.66
N VAL A 137 17.73 3.96 -1.55
CA VAL A 137 18.51 2.71 -1.59
C VAL A 137 19.32 2.56 -0.31
N GLU A 138 20.03 3.60 0.14
CA GLU A 138 20.77 3.60 1.41
C GLU A 138 19.84 3.27 2.58
N PHE A 139 18.67 3.88 2.66
CA PHE A 139 17.64 3.60 3.66
C PHE A 139 17.15 2.14 3.62
N LEU A 140 16.87 1.62 2.43
CA LEU A 140 16.36 0.26 2.24
C LEU A 140 17.39 -0.83 2.58
N GLU A 141 18.68 -0.52 2.60
CA GLU A 141 19.75 -1.45 3.03
C GLU A 141 19.81 -1.65 4.53
N ILE A 142 19.20 -0.74 5.30
CA ILE A 142 19.20 -0.84 6.77
C ILE A 142 18.12 -1.85 7.20
N ALA A 143 18.53 -3.05 7.55
CA ALA A 143 17.59 -4.13 7.93
C ALA A 143 17.01 -3.98 9.34
N ASP A 144 17.78 -3.39 10.28
CA ASP A 144 17.33 -3.26 11.67
C ASP A 144 16.25 -2.18 11.80
N PHE A 145 15.18 -2.51 12.50
CA PHE A 145 13.96 -1.69 12.65
C PHE A 145 14.22 -0.33 13.29
N GLU A 146 14.95 -0.29 14.40
CA GLU A 146 15.21 0.94 15.13
C GLU A 146 16.31 1.78 14.46
N THR A 147 17.33 1.14 13.91
CA THR A 147 18.38 1.80 13.14
C THR A 147 17.79 2.47 11.90
N ALA A 148 16.88 1.82 11.18
CA ALA A 148 16.20 2.40 10.03
C ALA A 148 15.34 3.63 10.44
N ALA A 149 14.63 3.54 11.57
CA ALA A 149 13.84 4.66 12.07
C ALA A 149 14.71 5.85 12.48
N SER A 150 15.85 5.60 13.15
CA SER A 150 16.80 6.67 13.49
C SER A 150 17.40 7.30 12.24
N TRP A 151 17.85 6.48 11.30
CA TRP A 151 18.40 6.96 10.04
C TRP A 151 17.41 7.88 9.29
N ALA A 152 16.15 7.48 9.20
CA ALA A 152 15.13 8.29 8.54
C ALA A 152 14.94 9.67 9.21
N ARG A 153 14.97 9.71 10.55
CA ARG A 153 14.89 10.99 11.30
C ARG A 153 16.14 11.85 11.08
N ASP A 154 17.32 11.25 11.16
CA ASP A 154 18.62 11.96 11.05
C ASP A 154 18.83 12.56 9.65
N HIS A 155 18.19 11.96 8.62
CA HIS A 155 18.26 12.41 7.22
C HIS A 155 17.02 13.22 6.77
N ASN A 156 16.16 13.64 7.71
CA ASN A 156 14.92 14.37 7.42
C ASN A 156 14.00 13.64 6.43
N MET A 157 13.95 12.31 6.51
CA MET A 157 13.10 11.46 5.69
C MET A 157 11.95 10.79 6.49
N ALA A 158 11.80 11.12 7.78
CA ALA A 158 10.74 10.60 8.63
C ALA A 158 9.42 11.38 8.42
N ASP A 159 8.91 11.40 7.19
CA ASP A 159 7.70 12.09 6.80
C ASP A 159 6.83 11.27 5.85
N TYR A 160 5.63 11.76 5.57
CA TYR A 160 4.66 11.07 4.73
C TYR A 160 5.19 10.80 3.31
N MET A 161 5.76 11.83 2.67
CA MET A 161 6.22 11.75 1.28
C MET A 161 7.36 10.73 1.14
N HIS A 162 8.41 10.84 1.96
CA HIS A 162 9.55 9.93 1.87
C HIS A 162 9.16 8.49 2.20
N MET A 163 8.25 8.25 3.16
CA MET A 163 7.79 6.89 3.44
C MET A 163 6.95 6.30 2.31
N LYS A 164 6.13 7.11 1.61
CA LYS A 164 5.42 6.66 0.40
C LYS A 164 6.38 6.42 -0.78
N GLN A 165 7.44 7.22 -0.91
CA GLN A 165 8.52 6.98 -1.87
C GLN A 165 9.29 5.70 -1.54
N ALA A 166 9.58 5.44 -0.27
CA ALA A 166 10.23 4.22 0.18
C ALA A 166 9.41 2.97 -0.17
N MET A 167 8.07 3.02 -0.07
CA MET A 167 7.20 1.93 -0.55
C MET A 167 7.38 1.66 -2.04
N CYS A 168 7.36 2.70 -2.88
CA CYS A 168 7.51 2.56 -4.33
C CYS A 168 8.90 2.01 -4.71
N ALA A 169 9.96 2.53 -4.08
CA ALA A 169 11.33 2.07 -4.27
C ALA A 169 11.52 0.61 -3.82
N TYR A 170 10.95 0.24 -2.67
CA TYR A 170 10.97 -1.12 -2.15
C TYR A 170 10.29 -2.12 -3.09
N VAL A 171 9.10 -1.78 -3.59
CA VAL A 171 8.38 -2.59 -4.58
C VAL A 171 9.23 -2.83 -5.83
N ALA A 172 9.86 -1.79 -6.37
CA ALA A 172 10.71 -1.92 -7.56
C ALA A 172 11.98 -2.74 -7.26
N ARG A 173 12.63 -2.50 -6.12
CA ARG A 173 13.87 -3.16 -5.71
C ARG A 173 13.66 -4.65 -5.44
N GLU A 174 12.61 -5.01 -4.71
CA GLU A 174 12.37 -6.39 -4.28
C GLU A 174 11.67 -7.26 -5.34
N ALA A 175 11.22 -6.69 -6.44
CA ALA A 175 10.49 -7.43 -7.47
C ALA A 175 11.23 -8.65 -7.99
N MET A 176 12.53 -8.53 -8.31
CA MET A 176 13.31 -9.64 -8.84
C MET A 176 13.61 -10.69 -7.77
N SER A 177 14.01 -10.29 -6.57
CA SER A 177 14.34 -11.18 -5.45
C SER A 177 13.13 -12.02 -5.05
N LEU A 178 11.96 -11.40 -4.94
CA LEU A 178 10.70 -12.06 -4.62
C LEU A 178 10.19 -12.93 -5.77
N LEU A 179 10.32 -12.48 -7.02
CA LEU A 179 9.90 -13.27 -8.18
C LEU A 179 10.71 -14.58 -8.33
N LYS A 180 12.01 -14.60 -7.99
CA LYS A 180 12.81 -15.83 -7.89
C LYS A 180 12.22 -16.84 -6.89
N ARG A 181 11.53 -16.36 -5.87
CA ARG A 181 10.79 -17.16 -4.88
C ARG A 181 9.35 -17.46 -5.31
N GLY A 182 8.92 -16.96 -6.46
CA GLY A 182 7.57 -17.10 -6.99
C GLY A 182 6.54 -16.18 -6.30
N ILE A 183 7.00 -15.07 -5.73
CA ILE A 183 6.18 -14.07 -5.03
C ILE A 183 6.14 -12.81 -5.89
N ARG A 184 4.96 -12.21 -6.09
CA ARG A 184 4.80 -10.93 -6.78
C ARG A 184 4.63 -9.80 -5.77
N ILE A 185 5.06 -8.58 -6.14
CA ILE A 185 4.92 -7.39 -5.31
C ILE A 185 4.59 -6.18 -6.19
N ASN A 186 3.55 -5.44 -5.83
CA ASN A 186 3.12 -4.24 -6.54
C ASN A 186 2.62 -3.18 -5.56
N ALA A 187 2.45 -1.95 -6.04
CA ALA A 187 1.79 -0.88 -5.30
C ALA A 187 0.73 -0.19 -6.16
N ILE A 188 -0.23 0.43 -5.51
CA ILE A 188 -1.11 1.44 -6.12
C ILE A 188 -0.81 2.80 -5.53
N CYS A 189 -0.95 3.85 -6.35
CA CYS A 189 -0.97 5.25 -5.93
C CYS A 189 -2.38 5.79 -6.21
N PRO A 190 -3.25 5.80 -5.20
CA PRO A 190 -4.65 6.21 -5.37
C PRO A 190 -4.77 7.73 -5.54
N ARG A 191 -5.84 8.16 -6.24
CA ARG A 191 -6.35 9.53 -6.19
C ARG A 191 -6.94 9.83 -4.80
N PRO A 192 -7.29 11.11 -4.52
CA PRO A 192 -8.05 11.46 -3.33
C PRO A 192 -9.23 10.51 -3.13
N THR A 193 -9.23 9.84 -1.98
CA THR A 193 -10.19 8.79 -1.65
C THR A 193 -10.90 9.15 -0.35
N ASP A 194 -12.21 9.09 -0.35
CA ASP A 194 -13.04 9.43 0.82
C ASP A 194 -12.91 8.36 1.90
N THR A 195 -12.01 8.60 2.84
CA THR A 195 -11.71 7.75 3.98
C THR A 195 -11.74 8.57 5.27
N PRO A 196 -11.90 7.94 6.45
CA PRO A 196 -11.79 8.68 7.72
C PRO A 196 -10.49 9.49 7.84
N LEU A 197 -9.37 8.93 7.37
CA LEU A 197 -8.08 9.62 7.36
C LEU A 197 -8.08 10.85 6.44
N ALA A 198 -8.67 10.74 5.25
CA ALA A 198 -8.78 11.84 4.30
C ALA A 198 -9.75 12.93 4.80
N GLN A 199 -10.86 12.54 5.44
CA GLN A 199 -11.79 13.50 6.04
C GLN A 199 -11.16 14.30 7.19
N ALA A 200 -10.30 13.67 7.99
CA ALA A 200 -9.53 14.37 9.03
C ALA A 200 -8.52 15.38 8.47
N ASN A 201 -8.17 15.26 7.16
CA ASN A 201 -7.22 16.12 6.45
C ASN A 201 -7.85 16.69 5.16
N LYS A 202 -9.13 17.02 5.22
CA LYS A 202 -10.01 17.25 4.06
C LYS A 202 -9.48 18.29 3.08
N GLU A 203 -9.05 19.45 3.56
CA GLU A 203 -8.58 20.53 2.70
C GLU A 203 -7.39 20.12 1.84
N MET A 204 -6.41 19.47 2.45
CA MET A 204 -5.19 19.03 1.75
C MET A 204 -5.45 17.80 0.87
N TRP A 205 -6.13 16.79 1.39
CA TRP A 205 -6.18 15.48 0.74
C TRP A 205 -7.37 15.34 -0.21
N LEU A 206 -8.57 15.82 0.16
CA LEU A 206 -9.72 15.79 -0.72
C LEU A 206 -9.79 17.03 -1.63
N GLY A 207 -9.08 18.13 -1.28
CA GLY A 207 -8.91 19.29 -2.13
C GLY A 207 -7.94 19.06 -3.30
N PHE A 208 -6.99 18.15 -3.16
CA PHE A 208 -6.01 17.86 -4.21
C PHE A 208 -6.69 17.42 -5.52
N GLY A 209 -6.45 18.14 -6.65
CA GLY A 209 -7.05 17.88 -7.95
C GLY A 209 -8.59 18.04 -7.99
N ALA A 210 -9.17 18.84 -7.10
CA ALA A 210 -10.61 19.07 -7.07
C ALA A 210 -11.13 19.77 -8.34
N ASP A 211 -10.34 20.68 -8.90
CA ASP A 211 -10.58 21.36 -10.16
C ASP A 211 -10.66 20.39 -11.35
N TYR A 212 -9.74 19.44 -11.43
CA TYR A 212 -9.78 18.38 -12.44
C TYR A 212 -11.04 17.52 -12.30
N ARG A 213 -11.36 17.10 -11.06
CA ARG A 213 -12.57 16.29 -10.84
C ARG A 213 -13.83 17.02 -11.25
N ALA A 214 -13.92 18.32 -10.95
CA ALA A 214 -15.04 19.16 -11.38
C ALA A 214 -15.13 19.24 -12.92
N GLU A 215 -14.01 19.40 -13.61
CA GLU A 215 -13.95 19.47 -15.08
C GLU A 215 -14.42 18.18 -15.74
N VAL A 216 -14.01 17.02 -15.20
CA VAL A 216 -14.38 15.71 -15.79
C VAL A 216 -15.65 15.10 -15.19
N GLY A 217 -16.31 15.79 -14.26
CA GLY A 217 -17.60 15.37 -13.70
C GLY A 217 -17.52 14.14 -12.78
N ILE A 218 -16.44 14.01 -11.98
CA ILE A 218 -16.29 12.92 -11.01
C ILE A 218 -16.05 13.44 -9.59
N GLU A 219 -16.36 12.61 -8.61
CA GLU A 219 -16.10 12.88 -7.20
C GLU A 219 -14.75 12.31 -6.72
N ALA A 220 -14.40 12.54 -5.46
CA ALA A 220 -13.33 11.79 -4.81
C ALA A 220 -13.63 10.29 -4.88
N SER A 221 -12.57 9.47 -4.97
CA SER A 221 -12.74 8.03 -5.05
C SER A 221 -13.39 7.47 -3.77
N THR A 222 -14.19 6.44 -3.94
CA THR A 222 -14.59 5.61 -2.81
C THR A 222 -13.46 4.63 -2.42
N PRO A 223 -13.41 4.17 -1.17
CA PRO A 223 -12.50 3.09 -0.76
C PRO A 223 -12.58 1.84 -1.64
N LEU A 224 -13.79 1.52 -2.09
CA LEU A 224 -14.06 0.34 -2.92
C LEU A 224 -13.41 0.45 -4.31
N GLU A 225 -13.50 1.62 -4.96
CA GLU A 225 -12.84 1.86 -6.25
C GLU A 225 -11.33 1.67 -6.21
N GLN A 226 -10.69 1.92 -5.05
CA GLN A 226 -9.26 1.70 -4.87
C GLN A 226 -8.93 0.27 -4.38
N ALA A 227 -9.88 -0.40 -3.76
CA ALA A 227 -9.73 -1.80 -3.37
C ALA A 227 -9.68 -2.73 -4.61
N TYR A 228 -10.46 -2.48 -5.63
CA TYR A 228 -10.49 -3.30 -6.84
C TYR A 228 -9.12 -3.46 -7.52
N PRO A 229 -8.39 -2.40 -7.88
CA PRO A 229 -7.06 -2.55 -8.48
C PRO A 229 -6.07 -3.23 -7.53
N LEU A 230 -6.13 -2.99 -6.23
CA LEU A 230 -5.27 -3.63 -5.26
C LEU A 230 -5.51 -5.15 -5.20
N VAL A 231 -6.78 -5.57 -5.08
CA VAL A 231 -7.16 -6.99 -5.06
C VAL A 231 -6.84 -7.65 -6.40
N PHE A 232 -7.12 -6.99 -7.54
CA PHE A 232 -6.72 -7.48 -8.86
C PHE A 232 -5.22 -7.76 -8.95
N LEU A 233 -4.36 -6.82 -8.53
CA LEU A 233 -2.90 -6.96 -8.59
C LEU A 233 -2.38 -8.16 -7.79
N CYS A 234 -3.09 -8.58 -6.77
CA CYS A 234 -2.74 -9.75 -5.96
C CYS A 234 -3.44 -11.05 -6.41
N SER A 235 -4.39 -10.98 -7.33
CA SER A 235 -5.05 -12.16 -7.93
C SER A 235 -4.17 -12.86 -8.97
N GLU A 236 -4.56 -14.06 -9.39
CA GLU A 236 -3.88 -14.78 -10.48
C GLU A 236 -4.06 -14.09 -11.85
N ALA A 237 -5.09 -13.25 -12.01
CA ALA A 237 -5.29 -12.47 -13.23
C ALA A 237 -4.15 -11.50 -13.52
N ALA A 238 -3.39 -11.08 -12.47
CA ALA A 238 -2.23 -10.20 -12.58
C ALA A 238 -0.89 -10.97 -12.57
N SER A 239 -0.86 -12.24 -12.98
CA SER A 239 0.34 -13.10 -12.88
C SER A 239 1.58 -12.57 -13.62
N ALA A 240 1.41 -11.74 -14.63
CA ALA A 240 2.50 -11.11 -15.38
C ALA A 240 2.95 -9.75 -14.78
N ILE A 241 2.30 -9.27 -13.70
CA ILE A 241 2.54 -7.93 -13.14
C ILE A 241 3.29 -8.07 -11.82
N THR A 242 4.52 -7.56 -11.76
CA THR A 242 5.31 -7.43 -10.52
C THR A 242 6.26 -6.25 -10.62
N GLY A 243 6.62 -5.65 -9.49
CA GLY A 243 7.52 -4.50 -9.41
C GLY A 243 6.90 -3.18 -9.89
N GLN A 244 5.57 -3.13 -10.05
CA GLN A 244 4.89 -1.98 -10.60
C GLN A 244 4.26 -1.11 -9.51
N THR A 245 4.34 0.19 -9.71
CA THR A 245 3.57 1.20 -8.99
C THR A 245 2.51 1.74 -9.96
N ILE A 246 1.26 1.35 -9.76
CA ILE A 246 0.16 1.72 -10.64
C ILE A 246 -0.52 2.98 -10.13
N VAL A 247 -0.59 4.00 -10.97
CA VAL A 247 -1.32 5.23 -10.68
C VAL A 247 -2.81 4.99 -10.93
N SER A 248 -3.62 5.14 -9.88
CA SER A 248 -5.08 4.97 -9.91
C SER A 248 -5.76 6.32 -9.61
N ASP A 249 -5.59 7.29 -10.53
CA ASP A 249 -5.93 8.70 -10.32
C ASP A 249 -6.95 9.27 -11.30
N ALA A 250 -7.62 8.42 -12.06
CA ALA A 250 -8.56 8.80 -13.11
C ALA A 250 -7.93 9.72 -14.19
N GLY A 251 -6.61 9.59 -14.42
CA GLY A 251 -5.90 10.30 -15.48
C GLY A 251 -5.41 11.70 -15.11
N TYR A 252 -5.51 12.13 -13.86
CA TYR A 252 -5.11 13.48 -13.43
C TYR A 252 -3.65 13.81 -13.78
N LEU A 253 -2.72 12.95 -13.37
CA LEU A 253 -1.30 13.18 -13.67
C LEU A 253 -0.99 13.03 -15.17
N SER A 254 -1.69 12.14 -15.87
CA SER A 254 -1.55 11.99 -17.32
C SER A 254 -2.02 13.23 -18.07
N ALA A 255 -3.14 13.81 -17.67
CA ALA A 255 -3.66 15.07 -18.23
C ALA A 255 -2.71 16.25 -17.96
N GLY A 256 -2.09 16.28 -16.77
CA GLY A 256 -1.10 17.30 -16.42
C GLY A 256 0.18 17.19 -17.24
N ILE A 257 0.78 16.00 -17.35
CA ILE A 257 2.06 15.82 -18.05
C ILE A 257 1.94 16.03 -19.57
N THR A 258 0.76 15.75 -20.12
CA THR A 258 0.46 16.01 -21.54
C THR A 258 -0.09 17.41 -21.82
N GLU A 259 -0.21 18.23 -20.76
CA GLU A 259 -0.68 19.61 -20.81
C GLU A 259 -2.12 19.79 -21.34
N VAL A 260 -2.90 18.71 -21.44
CA VAL A 260 -4.35 18.78 -21.74
C VAL A 260 -5.17 19.36 -20.56
N PHE A 261 -4.63 19.28 -19.35
CA PHE A 261 -5.12 19.98 -18.17
C PHE A 261 -3.95 20.77 -17.54
N PRO A 262 -3.65 22.00 -18.02
CA PRO A 262 -2.46 22.76 -17.66
C PRO A 262 -2.33 23.05 -16.17
N ALA A 263 -3.42 23.17 -15.42
CA ALA A 263 -3.41 23.39 -13.97
C ALA A 263 -2.70 22.26 -13.21
N ALA A 264 -2.75 21.02 -13.71
CA ALA A 264 -2.06 19.88 -13.13
C ALA A 264 -0.58 19.73 -13.57
N THR A 265 -0.11 20.48 -14.57
CA THR A 265 1.24 20.29 -15.14
C THR A 265 2.37 20.44 -14.11
N PRO A 266 2.40 21.44 -13.21
CA PRO A 266 3.46 21.55 -12.22
C PRO A 266 3.49 20.33 -11.27
N VAL A 267 2.32 19.87 -10.85
CA VAL A 267 2.15 18.72 -9.96
C VAL A 267 2.58 17.43 -10.66
N ALA A 268 2.16 17.25 -11.92
CA ALA A 268 2.52 16.06 -12.69
C ALA A 268 4.03 15.98 -12.95
N LYS A 269 4.67 17.09 -13.32
CA LYS A 269 6.12 17.17 -13.50
C LYS A 269 6.87 16.86 -12.20
N PHE A 270 6.40 17.38 -11.07
CA PHE A 270 6.99 17.10 -9.76
C PHE A 270 6.90 15.62 -9.38
N PHE A 271 5.71 15.01 -9.46
CA PHE A 271 5.52 13.62 -9.02
C PHE A 271 6.08 12.59 -10.01
N LEU A 272 6.05 12.87 -11.30
CA LEU A 272 6.57 11.95 -12.31
C LEU A 272 8.08 12.15 -12.58
N ALA A 273 8.70 13.14 -11.94
CA ALA A 273 10.13 13.45 -12.03
C ALA A 273 10.59 13.64 -13.51
N THR A 274 9.85 14.46 -14.25
CA THR A 274 10.10 14.75 -15.68
C THR A 274 10.43 16.22 -15.91
#